data_5bb069563c8545c4e54695ccacdba358
#
_entry.id   5bb069563c8545c4e54695ccacdba358
#
_cell.length_a   1.000
_cell.length_b   1.000
_cell.length_c   1.000
_cell.angle_alpha   90.00
_cell.angle_beta   90.00
_cell.angle_gamma   90.00
#
_symmetry.space_group_name_H-M   'P 1'
#
loop_
_entity.id
_entity.type
_entity.pdbx_description
1 polymer ?
#
loop_
_entity_poly.entity_id
_entity_poly.type
_entity_poly.pdbx_seq_one_letter_code
_entity_poly.pdbx_strand_id
1 'polypeptide(L)'
;MSERYSFSLTTFSPSGKLVQIEYALAAVSGGQPSIGIKATNGVVLAVDKKQQSFLYDTSSLSKIERVTDNIGMVFSGMTADYRLLLKQARKVAQRYFLVYKESIPCTMLVQDVAKVMQEYTQQG
;
A
#
# COMPACT_ATOMS: atom_id res chain seq x y z
N MET A 1 10.94 2.19 -29.08
CA MET A 1 10.27 3.53 -28.94
C MET A 1 9.84 3.84 -27.48
N SER A 2 10.18 3.02 -26.50
CA SER A 2 9.75 3.18 -25.09
C SER A 2 10.69 3.95 -24.16
N GLU A 3 11.93 4.16 -24.55
CA GLU A 3 12.94 4.74 -23.63
C GLU A 3 12.87 6.27 -23.45
N ARG A 4 12.22 6.99 -24.36
CA ARG A 4 12.16 8.47 -24.29
C ARG A 4 11.23 9.04 -23.22
N TYR A 5 10.36 8.21 -22.63
CA TYR A 5 9.33 8.66 -21.68
C TYR A 5 9.54 8.13 -20.26
N SER A 6 10.66 7.45 -20.00
CA SER A 6 10.83 6.61 -18.80
C SER A 6 11.19 7.35 -17.52
N PHE A 7 11.58 8.63 -17.58
CA PHE A 7 12.22 9.27 -16.41
C PHE A 7 11.41 10.42 -15.78
N SER A 8 10.32 10.87 -16.38
CA SER A 8 9.54 11.98 -15.83
C SER A 8 8.14 11.55 -15.41
N LEU A 9 7.76 11.89 -14.16
CA LEU A 9 6.41 11.68 -13.62
C LEU A 9 5.34 12.51 -14.31
N THR A 10 5.74 13.59 -14.99
CA THR A 10 4.83 14.55 -15.63
C THR A 10 4.77 14.41 -17.16
N THR A 11 5.41 13.39 -17.72
CA THR A 11 5.41 13.16 -19.19
C THR A 11 4.18 12.40 -19.61
N PHE A 12 3.41 12.98 -20.53
CA PHE A 12 2.29 12.31 -21.18
C PHE A 12 2.75 11.46 -22.36
N SER A 13 2.14 10.30 -22.51
CA SER A 13 2.26 9.49 -23.72
C SER A 13 1.51 10.14 -24.88
N PRO A 14 1.76 9.73 -26.14
CA PRO A 14 0.96 10.19 -27.29
C PRO A 14 -0.55 9.90 -27.15
N SER A 15 -0.93 8.92 -26.33
CA SER A 15 -2.33 8.61 -26.00
C SER A 15 -2.91 9.45 -24.87
N GLY A 16 -2.16 10.42 -24.32
CA GLY A 16 -2.62 11.31 -23.24
C GLY A 16 -2.56 10.74 -21.84
N LYS A 17 -1.88 9.61 -21.63
CA LYS A 17 -1.71 8.97 -20.32
C LYS A 17 -0.37 9.30 -19.68
N LEU A 18 -0.32 9.37 -18.37
CA LEU A 18 0.92 9.49 -17.60
C LEU A 18 1.64 8.14 -17.55
N VAL A 19 2.77 8.03 -18.24
CA VAL A 19 3.49 6.76 -18.48
C VAL A 19 3.91 6.09 -17.17
N GLN A 20 4.41 6.84 -16.20
CA GLN A 20 4.86 6.28 -14.91
C GLN A 20 3.70 5.72 -14.07
N ILE A 21 2.53 6.33 -14.15
CA ILE A 21 1.32 5.82 -13.48
C ILE A 21 0.85 4.52 -14.16
N GLU A 22 0.90 4.44 -15.49
CA GLU A 22 0.59 3.19 -16.22
C GLU A 22 1.56 2.06 -15.84
N TYR A 23 2.85 2.35 -15.67
CA TYR A 23 3.83 1.36 -15.21
C TYR A 23 3.55 0.91 -13.77
N ALA A 24 3.19 1.83 -12.89
CA ALA A 24 2.81 1.50 -11.51
C ALA A 24 1.56 0.61 -11.47
N LEU A 25 0.54 0.91 -12.27
CA LEU A 25 -0.66 0.09 -12.40
C LEU A 25 -0.35 -1.31 -12.95
N ALA A 26 0.54 -1.40 -13.95
CA ALA A 26 0.97 -2.68 -14.49
C ALA A 26 1.73 -3.52 -13.45
N ALA A 27 2.58 -2.89 -12.63
CA ALA A 27 3.28 -3.57 -11.54
C ALA A 27 2.33 -4.12 -10.47
N VAL A 28 1.30 -3.36 -10.12
CA VAL A 28 0.26 -3.79 -9.16
C VAL A 28 -0.59 -4.92 -9.74
N SER A 29 -0.94 -4.86 -11.03
CA SER A 29 -1.78 -5.89 -11.68
C SER A 29 -1.12 -7.28 -11.72
N GLY A 30 0.22 -7.33 -11.66
CA GLY A 30 0.98 -8.58 -11.50
C GLY A 30 0.99 -9.15 -10.06
N GLY A 31 0.45 -8.42 -9.10
CA GLY A 31 0.37 -8.82 -7.69
C GLY A 31 -0.74 -9.81 -7.40
N GLN A 32 -0.67 -10.46 -6.24
CA GLN A 32 -1.73 -11.34 -5.77
C GLN A 32 -2.93 -10.52 -5.25
N PRO A 33 -4.17 -11.01 -5.40
CA PRO A 33 -5.36 -10.29 -4.97
C PRO A 33 -5.41 -10.14 -3.45
N SER A 34 -5.96 -9.01 -3.00
CA SER A 34 -6.30 -8.74 -1.61
C SER A 34 -7.78 -8.41 -1.50
N ILE A 35 -8.43 -8.91 -0.47
CA ILE A 35 -9.87 -8.75 -0.23
C ILE A 35 -10.08 -8.16 1.15
N GLY A 36 -10.93 -7.14 1.24
CA GLY A 36 -11.41 -6.59 2.50
C GLY A 36 -12.93 -6.57 2.54
N ILE A 37 -13.53 -7.13 3.59
CA ILE A 37 -14.98 -7.18 3.77
C ILE A 37 -15.32 -6.56 5.13
N LYS A 38 -16.18 -5.55 5.09
CA LYS A 38 -16.74 -4.92 6.29
C LYS A 38 -18.09 -5.57 6.60
N ALA A 39 -18.22 -6.14 7.80
CA ALA A 39 -19.46 -6.63 8.37
C ALA A 39 -19.98 -5.65 9.45
N THR A 40 -21.15 -5.96 10.02
CA THR A 40 -21.75 -5.14 11.10
C THR A 40 -20.93 -5.17 12.39
N ASN A 41 -20.21 -6.26 12.65
CA ASN A 41 -19.48 -6.52 13.88
C ASN A 41 -17.95 -6.57 13.71
N GLY A 42 -17.44 -6.30 12.50
CA GLY A 42 -15.99 -6.32 12.27
C GLY A 42 -15.60 -6.26 10.81
N VAL A 43 -14.30 -6.43 10.57
CA VAL A 43 -13.69 -6.43 9.24
C VAL A 43 -12.85 -7.69 9.08
N VAL A 44 -12.92 -8.31 7.91
CA VAL A 44 -12.06 -9.42 7.51
C VAL A 44 -11.16 -8.95 6.37
N LEU A 45 -9.86 -9.17 6.52
CA LEU A 45 -8.87 -8.99 5.45
C LEU A 45 -8.35 -10.36 5.04
N ALA A 46 -8.32 -10.63 3.75
CA ALA A 46 -7.81 -11.87 3.18
C ALA A 46 -6.86 -11.58 2.02
N VAL A 47 -5.85 -12.42 1.87
CA VAL A 47 -4.86 -12.29 0.80
C VAL A 47 -4.38 -13.68 0.40
N ASP A 48 -4.15 -13.85 -0.90
CA ASP A 48 -3.48 -15.05 -1.42
C ASP A 48 -1.97 -14.97 -1.17
N LYS A 49 -1.42 -16.02 -0.54
CA LYS A 49 0.03 -16.22 -0.37
C LYS A 49 0.50 -17.28 -1.34
N LYS A 50 0.99 -16.88 -2.49
CA LYS A 50 1.65 -17.81 -3.42
C LYS A 50 3.00 -18.21 -2.87
N GLN A 51 3.17 -19.50 -2.58
CA GLN A 51 4.47 -20.06 -2.16
C GLN A 51 5.40 -20.13 -3.36
N GLN A 52 6.48 -19.37 -3.34
CA GLN A 52 7.46 -19.34 -4.43
C GLN A 52 8.42 -20.52 -4.39
N SER A 53 8.69 -21.08 -3.23
CA SER A 53 9.57 -22.22 -3.03
C SER A 53 9.17 -22.98 -1.77
N PHE A 54 9.34 -24.30 -1.81
CA PHE A 54 9.13 -25.18 -0.65
C PHE A 54 10.08 -24.87 0.53
N LEU A 55 11.20 -24.21 0.25
CA LEU A 55 12.20 -23.85 1.25
C LEU A 55 11.85 -22.58 2.05
N TYR A 56 10.82 -21.82 1.63
CA TYR A 56 10.39 -20.65 2.37
C TYR A 56 9.40 -21.02 3.49
N ASP A 57 9.70 -20.53 4.68
CA ASP A 57 8.73 -20.54 5.77
C ASP A 57 7.63 -19.50 5.49
N THR A 58 6.44 -19.99 5.17
CA THR A 58 5.26 -19.16 4.87
C THR A 58 4.78 -18.35 6.06
N SER A 59 5.12 -18.74 7.28
CA SER A 59 4.76 -18.00 8.50
C SER A 59 5.54 -16.70 8.64
N SER A 60 6.77 -16.65 8.11
CA SER A 60 7.63 -15.46 8.13
C SER A 60 7.23 -14.39 7.13
N LEU A 61 6.42 -14.72 6.11
CA LEU A 61 5.94 -13.81 5.08
C LEU A 61 4.56 -13.27 5.43
N SER A 62 4.52 -12.17 6.14
CA SER A 62 3.25 -11.50 6.47
C SER A 62 2.85 -10.53 5.37
N LYS A 63 1.68 -10.73 4.76
CA LYS A 63 1.05 -9.82 3.80
C LYS A 63 -0.07 -8.99 4.44
N ILE A 64 -0.52 -9.38 5.62
CA ILE A 64 -1.47 -8.65 6.44
C ILE A 64 -0.75 -8.28 7.72
N GLU A 65 -0.69 -7.00 8.02
CA GLU A 65 -0.02 -6.46 9.20
C GLU A 65 -0.94 -5.55 9.99
N ARG A 66 -0.78 -5.57 11.31
CA ARG A 66 -1.46 -4.61 12.16
C ARG A 66 -0.73 -3.27 12.16
N VAL A 67 -1.49 -2.20 11.97
CA VAL A 67 -1.03 -0.81 12.16
C VAL A 67 -1.24 -0.41 13.61
N THR A 68 -2.46 -0.66 14.13
CA THR A 68 -2.86 -0.52 15.54
C THR A 68 -3.60 -1.78 15.96
N ASP A 69 -4.06 -1.87 17.20
CA ASP A 69 -4.81 -3.04 17.69
C ASP A 69 -6.14 -3.23 16.95
N ASN A 70 -6.73 -2.15 16.42
CA ASN A 70 -8.02 -2.15 15.74
C ASN A 70 -7.94 -1.85 14.24
N ILE A 71 -6.74 -1.65 13.67
CA ILE A 71 -6.57 -1.34 12.24
C ILE A 71 -5.55 -2.31 11.65
N GLY A 72 -6.01 -3.08 10.67
CA GLY A 72 -5.16 -3.92 9.81
C GLY A 72 -4.86 -3.23 8.47
N MET A 73 -3.74 -3.61 7.86
CA MET A 73 -3.34 -3.17 6.52
C MET A 73 -2.94 -4.38 5.69
N VAL A 74 -3.36 -4.40 4.44
CA VAL A 74 -3.05 -5.43 3.44
C VAL A 74 -2.63 -4.75 2.15
N PHE A 75 -1.87 -5.43 1.31
CA PHE A 75 -1.40 -4.88 0.05
C PHE A 75 -1.52 -5.86 -1.11
N SER A 76 -1.56 -5.28 -2.31
CA SER A 76 -1.29 -5.96 -3.58
C SER A 76 -0.20 -5.19 -4.32
N GLY A 77 0.78 -5.89 -4.92
CA GLY A 77 1.91 -5.28 -5.60
C GLY A 77 3.25 -5.56 -4.93
N MET A 78 4.09 -4.54 -4.78
CA MET A 78 5.47 -4.68 -4.31
C MET A 78 5.57 -4.68 -2.78
N THR A 79 6.15 -5.74 -2.24
CA THR A 79 6.31 -5.91 -0.78
C THR A 79 7.20 -4.84 -0.14
N ALA A 80 8.24 -4.38 -0.86
CA ALA A 80 9.16 -3.36 -0.35
C ALA A 80 8.43 -2.02 -0.11
N ASP A 81 7.63 -1.59 -1.08
CA ASP A 81 6.85 -0.36 -1.00
C ASP A 81 5.79 -0.45 0.11
N TYR A 82 5.13 -1.61 0.23
CA TYR A 82 4.20 -1.87 1.31
C TYR A 82 4.85 -1.69 2.69
N ARG A 83 6.05 -2.26 2.90
CA ARG A 83 6.76 -2.14 4.19
C ARG A 83 7.07 -0.69 4.54
N LEU A 84 7.42 0.12 3.55
CA LEU A 84 7.64 1.55 3.76
C LEU A 84 6.34 2.25 4.18
N LEU A 85 5.24 2.02 3.46
CA LEU A 85 3.93 2.59 3.79
C LEU A 85 3.41 2.13 5.15
N LEU A 86 3.58 0.85 5.49
CA LEU A 86 3.22 0.32 6.80
C LEU A 86 3.98 1.02 7.93
N LYS A 87 5.29 1.24 7.76
CA LYS A 87 6.10 1.99 8.72
C LYS A 87 5.59 3.43 8.90
N GLN A 88 5.22 4.09 7.82
CA GLN A 88 4.65 5.44 7.87
C GLN A 88 3.27 5.44 8.54
N ALA A 89 2.40 4.48 8.20
CA ALA A 89 1.09 4.34 8.82
C ALA A 89 1.19 4.14 10.35
N ARG A 90 2.08 3.25 10.80
CA ARG A 90 2.36 3.04 12.23
C ARG A 90 2.88 4.31 12.92
N LYS A 91 3.75 5.06 12.24
CA LYS A 91 4.28 6.34 12.76
C LYS A 91 3.17 7.40 12.91
N VAL A 92 2.28 7.51 11.94
CA VAL A 92 1.12 8.41 11.99
C VAL A 92 0.19 8.03 13.13
N ALA A 93 -0.17 6.74 13.22
CA ALA A 93 -1.04 6.25 14.29
C ALA A 93 -0.45 6.48 15.68
N GLN A 94 0.85 6.24 15.84
CA GLN A 94 1.53 6.47 17.12
C GLN A 94 1.62 7.96 17.48
N ARG A 95 1.85 8.83 16.50
CA ARG A 95 1.83 10.29 16.73
C ARG A 95 0.47 10.76 17.22
N TYR A 96 -0.61 10.27 16.60
CA TYR A 96 -1.97 10.57 17.02
C TYR A 96 -2.21 10.11 18.47
N PHE A 97 -1.82 8.86 18.78
CA PHE A 97 -1.97 8.31 20.13
C PHE A 97 -1.21 9.11 21.21
N LEU A 98 0.00 9.58 20.88
CA LEU A 98 0.79 10.40 21.83
C LEU A 98 0.11 11.73 22.18
N VAL A 99 -0.59 12.33 21.22
CA VAL A 99 -1.29 13.60 21.42
C VAL A 99 -2.65 13.41 22.13
N TYR A 100 -3.45 12.48 21.61
CA TYR A 100 -4.86 12.35 22.02
C TYR A 100 -5.11 11.23 23.04
N LYS A 101 -4.12 10.33 23.25
CA LYS A 101 -4.24 9.14 24.10
C LYS A 101 -5.34 8.17 23.67
N GLU A 102 -5.76 8.25 22.41
CA GLU A 102 -6.78 7.41 21.79
C GLU A 102 -6.25 6.79 20.49
N SER A 103 -6.84 5.67 20.09
CA SER A 103 -6.52 5.06 18.80
C SER A 103 -7.00 5.95 17.65
N ILE A 104 -6.16 6.13 16.64
CA ILE A 104 -6.51 6.95 15.48
C ILE A 104 -7.74 6.38 14.75
N PRO A 105 -8.73 7.22 14.36
CA PRO A 105 -9.81 6.78 13.49
C PRO A 105 -9.30 6.29 12.14
N CYS A 106 -9.84 5.17 11.65
CA CYS A 106 -9.39 4.56 10.41
C CYS A 106 -9.45 5.53 9.21
N THR A 107 -10.47 6.37 9.13
CA THR A 107 -10.63 7.39 8.09
C THR A 107 -9.50 8.40 8.07
N MET A 108 -9.04 8.86 9.24
CA MET A 108 -7.91 9.78 9.34
C MET A 108 -6.61 9.12 8.93
N LEU A 109 -6.37 7.89 9.39
CA LEU A 109 -5.18 7.14 8.99
C LEU A 109 -5.13 6.94 7.48
N VAL A 110 -6.26 6.57 6.85
CA VAL A 110 -6.34 6.38 5.39
C VAL A 110 -6.03 7.67 4.65
N GLN A 111 -6.53 8.82 5.10
CA GLN A 111 -6.24 10.12 4.49
C GLN A 111 -4.75 10.47 4.59
N ASP A 112 -4.12 10.25 5.74
CA ASP A 112 -2.70 10.52 5.92
C ASP A 112 -1.81 9.59 5.08
N VAL A 113 -2.15 8.30 5.00
CA VAL A 113 -1.44 7.35 4.12
C VAL A 113 -1.62 7.72 2.66
N ALA A 114 -2.84 8.08 2.23
CA ALA A 114 -3.11 8.52 0.87
C ALA A 114 -2.33 9.79 0.51
N LYS A 115 -2.16 10.71 1.46
CA LYS A 115 -1.34 11.92 1.27
C LYS A 115 0.14 11.54 1.01
N VAL A 116 0.68 10.61 1.79
CA VAL A 116 2.05 10.11 1.56
C VAL A 116 2.17 9.49 0.18
N MET A 117 1.22 8.66 -0.24
CA MET A 117 1.21 8.07 -1.59
C MET A 117 1.14 9.13 -2.69
N GLN A 118 0.33 10.16 -2.48
CA GLN A 118 0.19 11.27 -3.43
C GLN A 118 1.48 12.08 -3.58
N GLU A 119 2.26 12.27 -2.51
CA GLU A 119 3.55 12.95 -2.57
C GLU A 119 4.51 12.26 -3.57
N TYR A 120 4.52 10.93 -3.64
CA TYR A 120 5.34 10.17 -4.59
C TYR A 120 4.90 10.34 -6.05
N THR A 121 3.69 10.81 -6.32
CA THR A 121 3.23 11.12 -7.69
C THR A 121 3.73 12.47 -8.20
N GLN A 122 4.27 13.32 -7.32
CA GLN A 122 4.75 14.68 -7.64
C GLN A 122 6.27 14.82 -7.55
N GLN A 123 6.94 13.93 -6.84
CA GLN A 123 8.40 13.93 -6.71
C GLN A 123 9.01 13.11 -7.83
N GLY A 124 9.63 13.77 -8.78
CA GLY A 124 10.40 13.17 -9.87
C GLY A 124 11.86 13.08 -9.56
#